data_3f0bf601c989251bbb60262b427942ed
#
_entry.id   3f0bf601c989251bbb60262b427942ed
#
_cell.length_a   1.000
_cell.length_b   1.000
_cell.length_c   1.000
_cell.angle_alpha   90.00
_cell.angle_beta   90.00
_cell.angle_gamma   90.00
#
_symmetry.space_group_name_H-M   'P 1'
#
loop_
_entity.id
_entity.type
_entity.pdbx_description
1 polymer ?
#
loop_
_entity_poly.entity_id
_entity_poly.type
_entity_poly.pdbx_seq_one_letter_code
_entity_poly.pdbx_strand_id
1 'polypeptide(L)'
;VTDTASTGGHAVDTPADDRWLYAWATGYAAVGGASLLLPLYALSLGADAFYVGLMASTAAFAGVPGALLWGRLAGRTGRRRPFILVALVATALVLLVSPFISSPAALVVVNAALWFVVSAAAPVLNLVVVEGVGQSEWDGRIARLNALQGYGWLAGLVVGTVWTGVAPQLDIGPVIAQRSLLAGLGVLAIVAVLLFARFYPSAPHTSPERFARGYRRLTRRGWGAGRNLRAIPYGPARIYWGLRSLRSGKLQDRFSGPLLGYLVAATLFSAGFSVFWGPMPAHLVGLGFTDGVVFLLFLVGTVGSTVCYEPVAQLTKRFAPARLQLAALGVRAALFVLTALVVGAALVGGAFVAIGVTWAVIAITTTGIVTRLADERVRGEALGVVAALAGLGGGVGNAVGGALASVAGPLVTFALAAAVVLAGGAIGVYSARSAKTTATGRGENVQVAE
;
A
#
# COMPACT_ATOMS: atom_id res chain seq x y z
N VAL A 1 -4.98 57.64 -30.61
CA VAL A 1 -5.48 56.85 -29.47
C VAL A 1 -4.67 55.60 -29.45
N THR A 2 -3.70 55.58 -28.56
CA THR A 2 -2.66 54.56 -28.41
C THR A 2 -3.18 53.39 -27.57
N ASP A 3 -3.18 52.23 -28.19
CA ASP A 3 -3.50 50.96 -27.59
C ASP A 3 -2.26 50.47 -26.78
N THR A 4 -2.34 50.48 -25.46
CA THR A 4 -1.32 49.91 -24.60
C THR A 4 -1.61 48.43 -24.38
N ALA A 5 -0.95 47.58 -25.17
CA ALA A 5 -0.92 46.15 -24.97
C ALA A 5 -0.28 45.83 -23.60
N SER A 6 -1.09 45.31 -22.67
CA SER A 6 -0.63 44.76 -21.42
C SER A 6 0.14 43.44 -21.69
N THR A 7 1.45 43.53 -21.66
CA THR A 7 2.34 42.37 -21.61
C THR A 7 2.08 41.61 -20.31
N GLY A 8 1.19 40.62 -20.37
CA GLY A 8 1.05 39.58 -19.34
C GLY A 8 2.36 38.81 -19.24
N GLY A 9 3.14 39.12 -18.20
CA GLY A 9 4.34 38.38 -17.90
C GLY A 9 4.03 36.89 -17.75
N HIS A 10 4.47 36.06 -18.70
CA HIS A 10 4.61 34.65 -18.52
C HIS A 10 5.58 34.46 -17.36
N ALA A 11 5.03 34.08 -16.19
CA ALA A 11 5.84 33.52 -15.14
C ALA A 11 6.59 32.33 -15.74
N VAL A 12 7.91 32.48 -15.89
CA VAL A 12 8.80 31.40 -16.28
C VAL A 12 8.60 30.29 -15.25
N ASP A 13 7.96 29.22 -15.68
CA ASP A 13 7.85 27.97 -14.90
C ASP A 13 9.27 27.47 -14.64
N THR A 14 9.86 27.88 -13.54
CA THR A 14 11.07 27.25 -13.01
C THR A 14 10.67 25.82 -12.67
N PRO A 15 11.32 24.78 -13.25
CA PRO A 15 11.02 23.40 -12.90
C PRO A 15 11.09 23.27 -11.39
N ALA A 16 10.00 22.89 -10.75
CA ALA A 16 9.98 22.68 -9.32
C ALA A 16 11.12 21.72 -8.95
N ASP A 17 12.02 22.16 -8.07
CA ASP A 17 13.16 21.33 -7.63
C ASP A 17 12.63 20.11 -6.87
N ASP A 18 12.57 18.97 -7.56
CA ASP A 18 12.01 17.72 -7.06
C ASP A 18 13.03 16.89 -6.24
N ARG A 19 14.20 17.46 -5.91
CA ARG A 19 15.28 16.76 -5.15
C ARG A 19 14.82 16.25 -3.78
N TRP A 20 13.88 16.94 -3.15
CA TRP A 20 13.31 16.52 -1.89
C TRP A 20 12.53 15.19 -1.99
N LEU A 21 12.03 14.81 -3.17
CA LEU A 21 11.40 13.51 -3.40
C LEU A 21 12.39 12.36 -3.24
N TYR A 22 13.65 12.55 -3.66
CA TYR A 22 14.71 11.55 -3.44
C TYR A 22 15.06 11.42 -1.96
N ALA A 23 15.07 12.54 -1.22
CA ALA A 23 15.23 12.50 0.23
C ALA A 23 14.10 11.70 0.90
N TRP A 24 12.86 11.89 0.45
CA TRP A 24 11.72 11.08 0.91
C TRP A 24 11.88 9.60 0.54
N ALA A 25 12.31 9.29 -0.69
CA ALA A 25 12.58 7.92 -1.14
C ALA A 25 13.65 7.22 -0.29
N THR A 26 14.70 7.96 0.12
CA THR A 26 15.74 7.46 1.05
C THR A 26 15.14 7.09 2.40
N GLY A 27 14.27 7.92 2.97
CA GLY A 27 13.53 7.60 4.19
C GLY A 27 12.61 6.39 4.02
N TYR A 28 11.99 6.28 2.84
CA TYR A 28 11.12 5.15 2.51
C TYR A 28 11.89 3.85 2.31
N ALA A 29 13.19 3.91 1.95
CA ALA A 29 14.07 2.74 1.94
C ALA A 29 14.30 2.20 3.36
N ALA A 30 14.49 3.08 4.34
CA ALA A 30 14.57 2.66 5.74
C ALA A 30 13.29 1.96 6.20
N VAL A 31 12.11 2.46 5.82
CA VAL A 31 10.81 1.84 6.11
C VAL A 31 10.66 0.49 5.40
N GLY A 32 11.06 0.39 4.14
CA GLY A 32 10.98 -0.84 3.33
C GLY A 32 11.79 -1.98 3.95
N GLY A 33 13.02 -1.71 4.37
CA GLY A 33 13.86 -2.68 5.10
C GLY A 33 13.27 -3.04 6.47
N ALA A 34 12.83 -2.05 7.23
CA ALA A 34 12.27 -2.24 8.58
C ALA A 34 10.95 -3.02 8.56
N SER A 35 10.15 -2.90 7.50
CA SER A 35 8.83 -3.55 7.40
C SER A 35 8.89 -5.07 7.51
N LEU A 36 9.96 -5.68 7.04
CA LEU A 36 10.21 -7.11 7.15
C LEU A 36 11.16 -7.44 8.32
N LEU A 37 12.12 -6.56 8.58
CA LEU A 37 13.13 -6.77 9.63
C LEU A 37 12.51 -6.79 11.04
N LEU A 38 11.57 -5.91 11.35
CA LEU A 38 10.93 -5.86 12.67
C LEU A 38 10.19 -7.15 13.02
N PRO A 39 9.36 -7.76 12.13
CA PRO A 39 8.82 -9.10 12.35
C PRO A 39 9.88 -10.19 12.54
N LEU A 40 10.95 -10.21 11.72
CA LEU A 40 12.03 -11.19 11.84
C LEU A 40 12.78 -11.03 13.17
N TYR A 41 13.04 -9.79 13.58
CA TYR A 41 13.66 -9.50 14.86
C TYR A 41 12.78 -9.93 16.04
N ALA A 42 11.46 -9.74 15.95
CA ALA A 42 10.53 -10.24 16.96
C ALA A 42 10.59 -11.77 17.07
N LEU A 43 10.64 -12.49 15.93
CA LEU A 43 10.80 -13.95 15.91
C LEU A 43 12.10 -14.40 16.56
N SER A 44 13.22 -13.70 16.33
CA SER A 44 14.51 -13.99 16.98
C SER A 44 14.49 -13.73 18.48
N LEU A 45 13.54 -12.94 18.98
CA LEU A 45 13.29 -12.72 20.42
C LEU A 45 12.26 -13.68 21.02
N GLY A 46 11.84 -14.70 20.27
CA GLY A 46 10.89 -15.72 20.73
C GLY A 46 9.41 -15.41 20.45
N ALA A 47 9.13 -14.43 19.59
CA ALA A 47 7.76 -14.24 19.11
C ALA A 47 7.32 -15.43 18.24
N ASP A 48 6.02 -15.67 18.19
CA ASP A 48 5.37 -16.64 17.31
C ASP A 48 4.60 -15.97 16.16
N ALA A 49 3.88 -16.78 15.40
CA ALA A 49 3.05 -16.29 14.28
C ALA A 49 1.95 -15.32 14.74
N PHE A 50 1.45 -15.45 15.98
CA PHE A 50 0.46 -14.52 16.54
C PHE A 50 1.02 -13.11 16.64
N TYR A 51 2.23 -12.95 17.22
CA TYR A 51 2.87 -11.62 17.32
C TYR A 51 3.14 -11.00 15.94
N VAL A 52 3.61 -11.80 14.98
CA VAL A 52 3.86 -11.30 13.61
C VAL A 52 2.58 -10.84 12.94
N GLY A 53 1.49 -11.62 13.05
CA GLY A 53 0.18 -11.23 12.55
C GLY A 53 -0.38 -9.99 13.26
N LEU A 54 -0.15 -9.87 14.57
CA LEU A 54 -0.55 -8.70 15.38
C LEU A 54 0.24 -7.46 14.96
N MET A 55 1.55 -7.58 14.68
CA MET A 55 2.37 -6.49 14.13
C MET A 55 1.81 -6.00 12.79
N ALA A 56 1.48 -6.90 11.87
CA ALA A 56 0.91 -6.56 10.58
C ALA A 56 -0.50 -5.94 10.71
N SER A 57 -1.32 -6.45 11.64
CA SER A 57 -2.65 -5.92 11.93
C SER A 57 -2.59 -4.51 12.53
N THR A 58 -1.78 -4.32 13.56
CA THR A 58 -1.62 -3.01 14.23
C THR A 58 -1.01 -1.98 13.28
N ALA A 59 -0.10 -2.38 12.40
CA ALA A 59 0.42 -1.52 11.33
C ALA A 59 -0.70 -0.99 10.42
N ALA A 60 -1.61 -1.88 9.99
CA ALA A 60 -2.74 -1.52 9.15
C ALA A 60 -3.69 -0.53 9.87
N PHE A 61 -4.02 -0.80 11.13
CA PHE A 61 -4.94 0.04 11.89
C PHE A 61 -4.31 1.35 12.39
N ALA A 62 -3.05 1.34 12.82
CA ALA A 62 -2.35 2.54 13.32
C ALA A 62 -2.16 3.61 12.23
N GLY A 63 -2.05 3.21 10.98
CA GLY A 63 -1.92 4.14 9.86
C GLY A 63 -3.12 5.06 9.68
N VAL A 64 -4.32 4.61 10.03
CA VAL A 64 -5.57 5.37 9.86
C VAL A 64 -5.61 6.63 10.72
N PRO A 65 -5.49 6.55 12.05
CA PRO A 65 -5.48 7.74 12.91
C PRO A 65 -4.29 8.66 12.61
N GLY A 66 -3.12 8.11 12.25
CA GLY A 66 -1.96 8.89 11.83
C GLY A 66 -2.28 9.82 10.66
N ALA A 67 -2.80 9.26 9.59
CA ALA A 67 -3.17 10.02 8.40
C ALA A 67 -4.31 11.04 8.66
N LEU A 68 -5.31 10.67 9.49
CA LEU A 68 -6.41 11.55 9.88
C LEU A 68 -5.93 12.77 10.67
N LEU A 69 -5.08 12.53 11.67
CA LEU A 69 -4.57 13.57 12.57
C LEU A 69 -3.71 14.57 11.82
N TRP A 70 -2.70 14.08 11.08
CA TRP A 70 -1.78 14.92 10.30
C TRP A 70 -2.47 15.69 9.19
N GLY A 71 -3.39 15.03 8.46
CA GLY A 71 -4.16 15.71 7.41
C GLY A 71 -4.99 16.87 7.95
N ARG A 72 -5.55 16.75 9.18
CA ARG A 72 -6.26 17.86 9.83
C ARG A 72 -5.34 18.97 10.31
N LEU A 73 -4.24 18.61 10.98
CA LEU A 73 -3.27 19.57 11.49
C LEU A 73 -2.56 20.33 10.37
N ALA A 74 -2.09 19.65 9.33
CA ALA A 74 -1.48 20.29 8.17
C ALA A 74 -2.46 21.20 7.44
N GLY A 75 -3.75 20.80 7.35
CA GLY A 75 -4.81 21.62 6.77
C GLY A 75 -5.11 22.90 7.54
N ARG A 76 -4.92 22.89 8.87
CA ARG A 76 -5.17 24.06 9.74
C ARG A 76 -3.98 25.03 9.78
N THR A 77 -2.78 24.53 9.77
CA THR A 77 -1.56 25.33 9.96
C THR A 77 -1.01 25.92 8.66
N GLY A 78 -1.36 25.34 7.49
CA GLY A 78 -0.79 25.73 6.20
C GLY A 78 0.71 25.42 6.06
N ARG A 79 1.35 24.95 7.11
CA ARG A 79 2.76 24.56 7.12
C ARG A 79 2.89 23.07 6.80
N ARG A 80 3.77 22.71 5.88
CA ARG A 80 3.92 21.31 5.40
C ARG A 80 5.26 20.72 5.74
N ARG A 81 6.34 21.50 5.57
CA ARG A 81 7.71 21.09 5.85
C ARG A 81 7.87 20.47 7.24
N PRO A 82 7.37 21.07 8.34
CA PRO A 82 7.54 20.50 9.67
C PRO A 82 6.85 19.15 9.84
N PHE A 83 5.70 18.90 9.18
CA PHE A 83 4.97 17.64 9.30
C PHE A 83 5.73 16.47 8.65
N ILE A 84 6.36 16.71 7.50
CA ILE A 84 7.17 15.69 6.82
C ILE A 84 8.48 15.47 7.59
N LEU A 85 9.13 16.54 8.08
CA LEU A 85 10.31 16.42 8.90
C LEU A 85 10.05 15.65 10.20
N VAL A 86 8.97 15.96 10.91
CA VAL A 86 8.57 15.24 12.13
C VAL A 86 8.33 13.75 11.82
N ALA A 87 7.72 13.44 10.69
CA ALA A 87 7.53 12.05 10.28
C ALA A 87 8.88 11.34 10.03
N LEU A 88 9.81 11.97 9.31
CA LEU A 88 11.13 11.40 9.06
C LEU A 88 11.96 11.26 10.35
N VAL A 89 11.96 12.27 11.22
CA VAL A 89 12.66 12.23 12.52
C VAL A 89 12.08 11.14 13.41
N ALA A 90 10.75 11.06 13.51
CA ALA A 90 10.10 10.02 14.30
C ALA A 90 10.39 8.62 13.73
N THR A 91 10.43 8.45 12.41
CA THR A 91 10.87 7.20 11.77
C THR A 91 12.31 6.85 12.18
N ALA A 92 13.23 7.81 12.11
CA ALA A 92 14.62 7.59 12.53
C ALA A 92 14.72 7.20 14.01
N LEU A 93 14.01 7.90 14.89
CA LEU A 93 13.99 7.60 16.33
C LEU A 93 13.44 6.20 16.61
N VAL A 94 12.30 5.83 15.99
CA VAL A 94 11.72 4.49 16.13
C VAL A 94 12.72 3.41 15.72
N LEU A 95 13.40 3.58 14.58
CA LEU A 95 14.37 2.61 14.09
C LEU A 95 15.64 2.53 14.93
N LEU A 96 16.13 3.66 15.48
CA LEU A 96 17.30 3.69 16.35
C LEU A 96 17.02 3.13 17.74
N VAL A 97 15.78 3.23 18.23
CA VAL A 97 15.38 2.65 19.53
C VAL A 97 15.11 1.14 19.40
N SER A 98 14.65 0.68 18.25
CA SER A 98 14.27 -0.73 18.01
C SER A 98 15.34 -1.76 18.39
N PRO A 99 16.66 -1.56 18.14
CA PRO A 99 17.72 -2.51 18.50
C PRO A 99 17.84 -2.80 20.01
N PHE A 100 17.40 -1.87 20.85
CA PHE A 100 17.48 -1.98 22.31
C PHE A 100 16.28 -2.66 22.94
N ILE A 101 15.27 -2.97 22.14
CA ILE A 101 14.05 -3.62 22.61
C ILE A 101 14.26 -5.15 22.59
N SER A 102 13.99 -5.80 23.71
CA SER A 102 14.12 -7.24 23.89
C SER A 102 12.77 -7.95 24.08
N SER A 103 11.67 -7.22 24.09
CA SER A 103 10.33 -7.77 24.26
C SER A 103 9.56 -7.78 22.95
N PRO A 104 9.03 -8.94 22.49
CA PRO A 104 8.18 -9.03 21.32
C PRO A 104 6.95 -8.11 21.40
N ALA A 105 6.31 -8.02 22.57
CA ALA A 105 5.14 -7.15 22.77
C ALA A 105 5.48 -5.66 22.58
N ALA A 106 6.66 -5.22 23.04
CA ALA A 106 7.12 -3.86 22.83
C ALA A 106 7.41 -3.59 21.35
N LEU A 107 7.91 -4.58 20.59
CA LEU A 107 8.10 -4.46 19.15
C LEU A 107 6.79 -4.29 18.38
N VAL A 108 5.67 -4.88 18.84
CA VAL A 108 4.34 -4.61 18.26
C VAL A 108 3.99 -3.12 18.37
N VAL A 109 4.23 -2.51 19.53
CA VAL A 109 3.97 -1.08 19.76
C VAL A 109 4.87 -0.21 18.89
N VAL A 110 6.15 -0.56 18.81
CA VAL A 110 7.15 0.15 17.99
C VAL A 110 6.80 0.06 16.50
N ASN A 111 6.43 -1.12 16.02
CA ASN A 111 5.96 -1.30 14.65
C ASN A 111 4.68 -0.50 14.35
N ALA A 112 3.73 -0.48 15.29
CA ALA A 112 2.53 0.35 15.17
C ALA A 112 2.87 1.84 15.13
N ALA A 113 3.82 2.30 15.97
CA ALA A 113 4.31 3.69 15.95
C ALA A 113 4.98 4.04 14.62
N LEU A 114 5.81 3.16 14.05
CA LEU A 114 6.43 3.35 12.74
C LEU A 114 5.35 3.58 11.66
N TRP A 115 4.35 2.70 11.59
CA TRP A 115 3.30 2.80 10.59
C TRP A 115 2.34 3.98 10.82
N PHE A 116 2.10 4.35 12.08
CA PHE A 116 1.37 5.58 12.41
C PHE A 116 2.07 6.80 11.82
N VAL A 117 3.38 6.92 12.03
CA VAL A 117 4.19 8.07 11.59
C VAL A 117 4.31 8.12 10.07
N VAL A 118 4.64 6.99 9.43
CA VAL A 118 4.77 6.89 7.97
C VAL A 118 3.45 7.24 7.27
N SER A 119 2.35 6.73 7.80
CA SER A 119 1.02 6.99 7.25
C SER A 119 0.57 8.44 7.43
N ALA A 120 1.00 9.07 8.52
CA ALA A 120 0.72 10.47 8.81
C ALA A 120 1.28 11.41 7.74
N ALA A 121 2.45 11.11 7.17
CA ALA A 121 3.07 11.92 6.11
C ALA A 121 2.32 11.85 4.77
N ALA A 122 1.67 10.74 4.46
CA ALA A 122 1.11 10.48 3.14
C ALA A 122 0.11 11.53 2.61
N PRO A 123 -0.89 12.02 3.39
CA PRO A 123 -1.80 13.06 2.89
C PRO A 123 -1.10 14.40 2.66
N VAL A 124 -0.06 14.71 3.45
CA VAL A 124 0.72 15.95 3.31
C VAL A 124 1.57 15.90 2.04
N LEU A 125 2.25 14.78 1.78
CA LEU A 125 3.05 14.56 0.58
C LEU A 125 2.24 14.69 -0.71
N ASN A 126 1.08 14.05 -0.76
CA ASN A 126 0.20 14.14 -1.91
C ASN A 126 -0.24 15.58 -2.22
N LEU A 127 -0.43 16.39 -1.18
CA LEU A 127 -0.77 17.80 -1.35
C LEU A 127 0.42 18.63 -1.84
N VAL A 128 1.61 18.40 -1.27
CA VAL A 128 2.84 19.12 -1.64
C VAL A 128 3.19 18.88 -3.11
N VAL A 129 3.06 17.65 -3.58
CA VAL A 129 3.43 17.26 -4.95
C VAL A 129 2.55 17.93 -6.00
N VAL A 130 1.28 18.21 -5.69
CA VAL A 130 0.34 18.86 -6.64
C VAL A 130 0.24 20.38 -6.44
N GLU A 131 0.99 20.93 -5.49
CA GLU A 131 0.96 22.34 -5.19
C GLU A 131 1.70 23.16 -6.26
N GLY A 132 1.06 24.25 -6.69
CA GLY A 132 1.65 25.17 -7.66
C GLY A 132 1.64 24.71 -9.11
N VAL A 133 1.07 23.52 -9.41
CA VAL A 133 1.00 22.97 -10.77
C VAL A 133 -0.44 22.87 -11.27
N GLY A 134 -0.60 22.86 -12.60
CA GLY A 134 -1.89 22.69 -13.25
C GLY A 134 -2.53 21.34 -12.98
N GLN A 135 -3.87 21.26 -13.03
CA GLN A 135 -4.59 20.00 -12.76
C GLN A 135 -4.25 18.87 -13.74
N SER A 136 -3.82 19.20 -14.95
CA SER A 136 -3.37 18.24 -15.96
C SER A 136 -2.10 17.49 -15.58
N GLU A 137 -1.27 18.06 -14.70
CA GLU A 137 0.00 17.50 -14.28
C GLU A 137 -0.08 16.68 -12.99
N TRP A 138 -1.19 16.78 -12.24
CA TRP A 138 -1.36 16.14 -10.93
C TRP A 138 -1.13 14.63 -10.96
N ASP A 139 -1.69 13.95 -11.97
CA ASP A 139 -1.56 12.50 -12.09
C ASP A 139 -0.10 12.08 -12.31
N GLY A 140 0.64 12.81 -13.14
CA GLY A 140 2.05 12.56 -13.40
C GLY A 140 2.92 12.75 -12.14
N ARG A 141 2.68 13.81 -11.38
CA ARG A 141 3.44 14.10 -10.16
C ARG A 141 3.15 13.12 -9.02
N ILE A 142 1.89 12.74 -8.84
CA ILE A 142 1.52 11.71 -7.87
C ILE A 142 2.10 10.35 -8.27
N ALA A 143 2.08 10.02 -9.57
CA ALA A 143 2.71 8.81 -10.09
C ALA A 143 4.22 8.79 -9.81
N ARG A 144 4.92 9.93 -9.98
CA ARG A 144 6.34 10.06 -9.66
C ARG A 144 6.63 9.88 -8.17
N LEU A 145 5.84 10.49 -7.28
CA LEU A 145 5.95 10.26 -5.84
C LEU A 145 5.81 8.78 -5.50
N ASN A 146 4.78 8.12 -6.02
CA ASN A 146 4.53 6.70 -5.76
C ASN A 146 5.65 5.81 -6.33
N ALA A 147 6.19 6.14 -7.51
CA ALA A 147 7.31 5.41 -8.10
C ALA A 147 8.57 5.51 -7.24
N LEU A 148 8.90 6.71 -6.75
CA LEU A 148 10.06 6.93 -5.88
C LEU A 148 9.89 6.25 -4.52
N GLN A 149 8.68 6.21 -3.96
CA GLN A 149 8.38 5.40 -2.78
C GLN A 149 8.59 3.90 -3.06
N GLY A 150 8.16 3.41 -4.23
CA GLY A 150 8.38 2.03 -4.66
C GLY A 150 9.85 1.67 -4.79
N TYR A 151 10.62 2.53 -5.43
CA TYR A 151 12.07 2.33 -5.54
C TYR A 151 12.76 2.37 -4.17
N GLY A 152 12.37 3.29 -3.29
CA GLY A 152 12.83 3.31 -1.90
C GLY A 152 12.53 2.00 -1.20
N TRP A 153 11.28 1.52 -1.26
CA TRP A 153 10.88 0.25 -0.65
C TRP A 153 11.73 -0.92 -1.15
N LEU A 154 11.90 -1.05 -2.47
CA LEU A 154 12.75 -2.07 -3.08
C LEU A 154 14.21 -1.95 -2.61
N ALA A 155 14.76 -0.73 -2.56
CA ALA A 155 16.11 -0.50 -2.08
C ALA A 155 16.27 -0.97 -0.62
N GLY A 156 15.28 -0.74 0.23
CA GLY A 156 15.26 -1.25 1.61
C GLY A 156 15.30 -2.78 1.69
N LEU A 157 14.52 -3.46 0.84
CA LEU A 157 14.55 -4.93 0.75
C LEU A 157 15.89 -5.45 0.22
N VAL A 158 16.50 -4.77 -0.77
CA VAL A 158 17.84 -5.11 -1.28
C VAL A 158 18.88 -4.96 -0.17
N VAL A 159 18.88 -3.86 0.56
CA VAL A 159 19.80 -3.64 1.69
C VAL A 159 19.62 -4.73 2.74
N GLY A 160 18.38 -5.09 3.06
CA GLY A 160 18.06 -6.19 3.97
C GLY A 160 18.62 -7.52 3.47
N THR A 161 18.37 -7.87 2.19
CA THR A 161 18.87 -9.10 1.56
C THR A 161 20.39 -9.18 1.60
N VAL A 162 21.08 -8.10 1.20
CA VAL A 162 22.55 -8.07 1.14
C VAL A 162 23.15 -8.19 2.53
N TRP A 163 22.69 -7.38 3.48
CA TRP A 163 23.25 -7.38 4.82
C TRP A 163 23.05 -8.70 5.54
N THR A 164 21.82 -9.23 5.55
CA THR A 164 21.52 -10.50 6.23
C THR A 164 22.10 -11.72 5.51
N GLY A 165 22.46 -11.60 4.21
CA GLY A 165 23.21 -12.60 3.46
C GLY A 165 24.73 -12.55 3.72
N VAL A 166 25.30 -11.37 4.00
CA VAL A 166 26.74 -11.19 4.24
C VAL A 166 27.11 -11.37 5.72
N ALA A 167 26.24 -10.96 6.65
CA ALA A 167 26.52 -11.00 8.09
C ALA A 167 26.99 -12.39 8.61
N PRO A 168 26.41 -13.53 8.17
CA PRO A 168 26.90 -14.84 8.57
C PRO A 168 28.33 -15.15 8.08
N GLN A 169 28.75 -14.57 6.96
CA GLN A 169 30.11 -14.75 6.40
C GLN A 169 31.17 -13.97 7.22
N LEU A 170 30.72 -13.00 8.02
CA LEU A 170 31.51 -12.20 8.94
C LEU A 170 31.43 -12.70 10.39
N ASP A 171 30.90 -13.91 10.60
CA ASP A 171 30.65 -14.51 11.92
C ASP A 171 29.75 -13.65 12.84
N ILE A 172 28.90 -12.82 12.23
CA ILE A 172 27.94 -11.99 12.96
C ILE A 172 26.66 -12.81 13.22
N GLY A 173 26.35 -13.03 14.49
CA GLY A 173 25.14 -13.76 14.89
C GLY A 173 23.85 -13.07 14.46
N PRO A 174 22.75 -13.82 14.22
CA PRO A 174 21.50 -13.29 13.62
C PRO A 174 20.93 -12.07 14.34
N VAL A 175 20.86 -12.11 15.67
CA VAL A 175 20.30 -11.00 16.48
C VAL A 175 21.16 -9.74 16.37
N ILE A 176 22.50 -9.88 16.31
CA ILE A 176 23.42 -8.74 16.15
C ILE A 176 23.27 -8.18 14.73
N ALA A 177 23.16 -9.04 13.73
CA ALA A 177 22.95 -8.65 12.35
C ALA A 177 21.61 -7.87 12.17
N GLN A 178 20.55 -8.31 12.83
CA GLN A 178 19.26 -7.62 12.80
C GLN A 178 19.32 -6.27 13.53
N ARG A 179 19.95 -6.20 14.70
CA ARG A 179 20.15 -4.95 15.47
C ARG A 179 20.99 -3.94 14.72
N SER A 180 22.09 -4.36 14.12
CA SER A 180 22.95 -3.48 13.32
C SER A 180 22.24 -2.99 12.05
N LEU A 181 21.45 -3.84 11.41
CA LEU A 181 20.62 -3.41 10.26
C LEU A 181 19.55 -2.40 10.68
N LEU A 182 18.84 -2.61 11.81
CA LEU A 182 17.87 -1.64 12.35
C LEU A 182 18.55 -0.28 12.63
N ALA A 183 19.73 -0.31 13.25
CA ALA A 183 20.52 0.90 13.50
C ALA A 183 20.93 1.57 12.18
N GLY A 184 21.42 0.81 11.19
CA GLY A 184 21.78 1.30 9.87
C GLY A 184 20.60 1.94 9.12
N LEU A 185 19.42 1.32 9.18
CA LEU A 185 18.19 1.89 8.63
C LEU A 185 17.78 3.18 9.37
N GLY A 186 18.00 3.24 10.69
CA GLY A 186 17.80 4.45 11.48
C GLY A 186 18.74 5.58 11.05
N VAL A 187 20.03 5.28 10.80
CA VAL A 187 21.00 6.25 10.25
C VAL A 187 20.58 6.67 8.83
N LEU A 188 20.13 5.74 7.99
CA LEU A 188 19.61 6.07 6.67
C LEU A 188 18.42 7.04 6.75
N ALA A 189 17.54 6.85 7.73
CA ALA A 189 16.42 7.76 7.98
C ALA A 189 16.92 9.16 8.46
N ILE A 190 18.00 9.25 9.26
CA ILE A 190 18.65 10.53 9.61
C ILE A 190 19.20 11.21 8.35
N VAL A 191 19.87 10.47 7.47
CA VAL A 191 20.33 11.00 6.17
C VAL A 191 19.16 11.56 5.38
N ALA A 192 18.03 10.86 5.34
CA ALA A 192 16.82 11.36 4.70
C ALA A 192 16.30 12.68 5.34
N VAL A 193 16.35 12.81 6.67
CA VAL A 193 16.00 14.07 7.38
C VAL A 193 16.89 15.21 6.92
N LEU A 194 18.22 14.99 6.89
CA LEU A 194 19.19 16.02 6.50
C LEU A 194 19.03 16.44 5.03
N LEU A 195 18.87 15.46 4.13
CA LEU A 195 18.61 15.71 2.71
C LEU A 195 17.29 16.44 2.50
N PHE A 196 16.23 16.03 3.20
CA PHE A 196 14.93 16.71 3.12
C PHE A 196 15.01 18.14 3.66
N ALA A 197 15.68 18.36 4.79
CA ALA A 197 15.87 19.69 5.35
C ALA A 197 16.65 20.62 4.40
N ARG A 198 17.60 20.06 3.64
CA ARG A 198 18.47 20.80 2.69
C ARG A 198 17.78 21.11 1.37
N PHE A 199 17.02 20.16 0.83
CA PHE A 199 16.47 20.24 -0.53
C PHE A 199 15.00 20.63 -0.59
N TYR A 200 14.28 20.61 0.52
CA TYR A 200 12.90 21.05 0.51
C TYR A 200 12.82 22.56 0.31
N PRO A 201 12.18 23.03 -0.77
CA PRO A 201 12.13 24.46 -1.08
C PRO A 201 11.43 25.22 0.05
N SER A 202 11.95 26.39 0.39
CA SER A 202 11.27 27.35 1.28
C SER A 202 10.12 27.97 0.50
N ALA A 203 9.01 27.24 0.36
CA ALA A 203 7.86 27.72 -0.39
C ALA A 203 7.22 28.92 0.31
N PRO A 204 6.77 29.95 -0.42
CA PRO A 204 5.95 31.01 0.13
C PRO A 204 4.69 30.38 0.77
N HIS A 205 4.31 30.91 1.91
CA HIS A 205 3.16 30.44 2.66
C HIS A 205 1.90 30.57 1.80
N THR A 206 1.43 29.47 1.24
CA THR A 206 0.10 29.47 0.59
C THR A 206 -0.92 29.74 1.65
N SER A 207 -1.81 30.69 1.41
CA SER A 207 -2.87 31.04 2.38
C SER A 207 -3.63 29.77 2.78
N PRO A 208 -4.00 29.61 4.06
CA PRO A 208 -4.76 28.46 4.56
C PRO A 208 -6.02 28.19 3.73
N GLU A 209 -6.60 29.21 3.14
CA GLU A 209 -7.79 29.14 2.28
C GLU A 209 -7.51 28.49 0.91
N ARG A 210 -6.34 28.77 0.29
CA ARG A 210 -5.94 28.11 -0.97
C ARG A 210 -5.65 26.64 -0.74
N PHE A 211 -5.01 26.32 0.39
CA PHE A 211 -4.77 24.94 0.82
C PHE A 211 -6.09 24.19 1.07
N ALA A 212 -7.01 24.77 1.85
CA ALA A 212 -8.31 24.17 2.14
C ALA A 212 -9.16 23.99 0.86
N ARG A 213 -9.00 24.87 -0.13
CA ARG A 213 -9.64 24.73 -1.46
C ARG A 213 -9.01 23.61 -2.28
N GLY A 214 -7.68 23.51 -2.34
CA GLY A 214 -6.97 22.41 -3.01
C GLY A 214 -7.29 21.06 -2.36
N TYR A 215 -7.24 20.99 -1.03
CA TYR A 215 -7.61 19.82 -0.26
C TYR A 215 -9.08 19.39 -0.50
N ARG A 216 -10.03 20.33 -0.50
CA ARG A 216 -11.43 20.05 -0.83
C ARG A 216 -11.62 19.62 -2.27
N ARG A 217 -10.86 20.14 -3.24
CA ARG A 217 -10.91 19.71 -4.64
C ARG A 217 -10.34 18.31 -4.84
N LEU A 218 -9.21 17.99 -4.20
CA LEU A 218 -8.65 16.62 -4.16
C LEU A 218 -9.64 15.63 -3.55
N THR A 219 -10.36 16.02 -2.48
CA THR A 219 -11.33 15.15 -1.81
C THR A 219 -12.67 15.03 -2.52
N ARG A 220 -13.12 16.08 -3.26
CA ARG A 220 -14.40 16.07 -3.98
C ARG A 220 -14.33 15.42 -5.35
N ARG A 221 -13.20 15.49 -6.03
CA ARG A 221 -12.98 14.86 -7.34
C ARG A 221 -12.37 13.49 -7.19
N GLY A 222 -12.81 12.67 -6.29
CA GLY A 222 -12.30 11.33 -6.07
C GLY A 222 -11.19 10.96 -7.04
N TRP A 223 -10.04 10.75 -6.56
CA TRP A 223 -8.81 10.41 -7.27
C TRP A 223 -9.06 9.76 -8.63
N GLY A 224 -8.92 10.52 -9.69
CA GLY A 224 -8.90 10.03 -11.07
C GLY A 224 -7.64 9.23 -11.40
N ALA A 225 -7.09 8.55 -10.40
CA ALA A 225 -5.92 7.67 -10.50
C ALA A 225 -6.19 6.40 -11.34
N GLY A 226 -7.18 6.43 -12.23
CA GLY A 226 -7.56 5.28 -13.04
C GLY A 226 -6.56 4.87 -14.11
N ARG A 227 -5.52 5.65 -14.42
CA ARG A 227 -4.61 5.32 -15.51
C ARG A 227 -3.20 4.91 -15.13
N ASN A 228 -2.71 5.17 -13.93
CA ASN A 228 -1.35 4.84 -13.54
C ASN A 228 -1.29 4.22 -12.15
N LEU A 229 -1.88 3.03 -12.00
CA LEU A 229 -1.76 2.17 -10.80
C LEU A 229 -0.39 1.47 -10.73
N ARG A 230 0.67 2.20 -10.93
CA ARG A 230 2.01 1.79 -10.48
C ARG A 230 2.23 2.14 -9.00
N ALA A 231 1.14 2.24 -8.24
CA ALA A 231 1.19 2.58 -6.83
C ALA A 231 1.39 1.33 -6.00
N ILE A 232 2.29 1.44 -5.06
CA ILE A 232 2.60 0.47 -4.02
C ILE A 232 1.31 -0.08 -3.40
N PRO A 233 1.18 -1.43 -3.30
CA PRO A 233 -0.06 -2.08 -2.87
C PRO A 233 -0.48 -1.80 -1.42
N TYR A 234 0.37 -1.28 -0.57
CA TYR A 234 0.19 -1.19 0.89
C TYR A 234 0.26 0.22 1.47
N GLY A 235 -0.26 1.22 0.77
CA GLY A 235 -0.27 2.58 1.33
C GLY A 235 -1.42 2.83 2.31
N PRO A 236 -1.17 3.05 3.61
CA PRO A 236 -2.21 3.43 4.61
C PRO A 236 -2.99 4.68 4.25
N ALA A 237 -2.44 5.53 3.38
CA ALA A 237 -3.14 6.70 2.83
C ALA A 237 -4.44 6.36 2.11
N ARG A 238 -4.54 5.18 1.48
CA ARG A 238 -5.77 4.72 0.81
C ARG A 238 -6.90 4.46 1.80
N ILE A 239 -6.58 3.90 2.96
CA ILE A 239 -7.57 3.62 4.03
C ILE A 239 -8.17 4.93 4.55
N TYR A 240 -7.36 5.97 4.73
CA TYR A 240 -7.82 7.29 5.15
C TYR A 240 -8.90 7.88 4.24
N TRP A 241 -8.63 7.89 2.93
CA TRP A 241 -9.56 8.49 1.96
C TRP A 241 -10.86 7.71 1.86
N GLY A 242 -10.78 6.38 1.95
CA GLY A 242 -11.95 5.54 1.92
C GLY A 242 -12.81 5.63 3.17
N LEU A 243 -12.22 5.64 4.37
CA LEU A 243 -12.98 5.80 5.62
C LEU A 243 -13.70 7.15 5.71
N ARG A 244 -13.11 8.18 5.11
CA ARG A 244 -13.79 9.48 5.02
C ARG A 244 -15.02 9.45 4.12
N SER A 245 -14.99 8.69 3.03
CA SER A 245 -16.15 8.54 2.14
C SER A 245 -17.25 7.69 2.77
N LEU A 246 -16.89 6.66 3.57
CA LEU A 246 -17.85 5.85 4.35
C LEU A 246 -18.66 6.68 5.36
N ARG A 247 -18.08 7.76 5.88
CA ARG A 247 -18.72 8.62 6.91
C ARG A 247 -19.78 9.57 6.34
N SER A 248 -19.89 9.73 5.04
CA SER A 248 -20.70 10.77 4.39
C SER A 248 -22.12 10.36 3.97
N GLY A 249 -22.60 9.16 4.31
CA GLY A 249 -23.98 8.72 4.04
C GLY A 249 -24.12 7.20 3.89
N LYS A 250 -25.34 6.70 3.74
CA LYS A 250 -25.60 5.28 3.52
C LYS A 250 -25.02 4.87 2.17
N LEU A 251 -24.15 3.89 2.15
CA LEU A 251 -23.52 3.36 0.93
C LEU A 251 -24.54 2.88 -0.08
N GLN A 252 -25.66 2.33 0.42
CA GLN A 252 -26.75 1.80 -0.40
C GLN A 252 -27.46 2.86 -1.25
N ASP A 253 -27.51 4.12 -0.76
CA ASP A 253 -28.14 5.22 -1.48
C ASP A 253 -27.23 5.82 -2.57
N ARG A 254 -25.94 5.49 -2.54
CA ARG A 254 -24.92 6.06 -3.43
C ARG A 254 -24.38 5.08 -4.45
N PHE A 255 -24.37 3.79 -4.14
CA PHE A 255 -23.74 2.77 -4.95
C PHE A 255 -24.77 1.72 -5.41
N SER A 256 -24.66 1.30 -6.66
CA SER A 256 -25.49 0.24 -7.21
C SER A 256 -25.26 -1.09 -6.48
N GLY A 257 -26.28 -1.95 -6.46
CA GLY A 257 -26.18 -3.29 -5.86
C GLY A 257 -24.99 -4.10 -6.34
N PRO A 258 -24.71 -4.17 -7.67
CA PRO A 258 -23.51 -4.83 -8.20
C PRO A 258 -22.20 -4.25 -7.69
N LEU A 259 -22.10 -2.93 -7.53
CA LEU A 259 -20.92 -2.29 -6.97
C LEU A 259 -20.74 -2.65 -5.50
N LEU A 260 -21.82 -2.64 -4.70
CA LEU A 260 -21.76 -3.05 -3.29
C LEU A 260 -21.34 -4.51 -3.14
N GLY A 261 -21.87 -5.41 -3.96
CA GLY A 261 -21.42 -6.80 -3.99
C GLY A 261 -19.95 -6.95 -4.32
N TYR A 262 -19.45 -6.15 -5.26
CA TYR A 262 -18.01 -6.14 -5.59
C TYR A 262 -17.13 -5.53 -4.46
N LEU A 263 -17.64 -4.56 -3.71
CA LEU A 263 -16.95 -4.03 -2.53
C LEU A 263 -16.76 -5.12 -1.47
N VAL A 264 -17.81 -5.92 -1.20
CA VAL A 264 -17.72 -7.08 -0.30
C VAL A 264 -16.71 -8.10 -0.82
N ALA A 265 -16.76 -8.44 -2.11
CA ALA A 265 -15.82 -9.34 -2.76
C ALA A 265 -14.36 -8.87 -2.57
N ALA A 266 -14.10 -7.58 -2.84
CA ALA A 266 -12.77 -6.99 -2.70
C ALA A 266 -12.27 -7.01 -1.25
N THR A 267 -13.16 -6.79 -0.29
CA THR A 267 -12.84 -6.89 1.14
C THR A 267 -12.45 -8.31 1.52
N LEU A 268 -13.23 -9.29 1.06
CA LEU A 268 -12.98 -10.71 1.37
C LEU A 268 -11.65 -11.20 0.78
N PHE A 269 -11.40 -11.01 -0.52
CA PHE A 269 -10.13 -11.50 -1.06
C PHE A 269 -8.93 -10.73 -0.51
N SER A 270 -9.06 -9.46 -0.14
CA SER A 270 -8.00 -8.70 0.55
C SER A 270 -7.77 -9.23 1.97
N ALA A 271 -8.83 -9.59 2.70
CA ALA A 271 -8.70 -10.25 3.99
C ALA A 271 -7.99 -11.60 3.86
N GLY A 272 -8.40 -12.43 2.89
CA GLY A 272 -7.74 -13.70 2.61
C GLY A 272 -6.25 -13.55 2.27
N PHE A 273 -5.87 -12.51 1.50
CA PHE A 273 -4.45 -12.20 1.26
C PHE A 273 -3.71 -11.93 2.55
N SER A 274 -4.32 -11.20 3.47
CA SER A 274 -3.69 -10.83 4.73
C SER A 274 -3.66 -11.99 5.73
N VAL A 275 -4.64 -12.90 5.69
CA VAL A 275 -4.56 -14.17 6.44
C VAL A 275 -3.32 -14.98 6.05
N PHE A 276 -2.94 -14.93 4.75
CA PHE A 276 -1.72 -15.58 4.25
C PHE A 276 -0.46 -14.78 4.62
N TRP A 277 -0.43 -13.46 4.33
CA TRP A 277 0.77 -12.64 4.48
C TRP A 277 1.11 -12.33 5.93
N GLY A 278 0.11 -12.26 6.83
CA GLY A 278 0.33 -11.96 8.25
C GLY A 278 1.35 -12.90 8.91
N PRO A 279 1.13 -14.23 8.91
CA PRO A 279 2.05 -15.19 9.51
C PRO A 279 3.22 -15.61 8.60
N MET A 280 3.30 -15.12 7.36
CA MET A 280 4.28 -15.60 6.37
C MET A 280 5.74 -15.51 6.83
N PRO A 281 6.25 -14.42 7.44
CA PRO A 281 7.61 -14.38 7.95
C PRO A 281 7.88 -15.50 8.99
N ALA A 282 6.93 -15.74 9.89
CA ALA A 282 7.06 -16.80 10.89
C ALA A 282 7.07 -18.20 10.26
N HIS A 283 6.26 -18.43 9.23
CA HIS A 283 6.25 -19.68 8.48
C HIS A 283 7.61 -19.95 7.80
N LEU A 284 8.18 -18.94 7.12
CA LEU A 284 9.47 -19.09 6.43
C LEU A 284 10.62 -19.35 7.41
N VAL A 285 10.64 -18.66 8.55
CA VAL A 285 11.62 -18.91 9.62
C VAL A 285 11.41 -20.32 10.19
N GLY A 286 10.16 -20.76 10.37
CA GLY A 286 9.82 -22.12 10.82
C GLY A 286 10.26 -23.22 9.84
N LEU A 287 10.41 -22.92 8.55
CA LEU A 287 11.01 -23.80 7.56
C LEU A 287 12.56 -23.83 7.62
N GLY A 288 13.16 -23.05 8.51
CA GLY A 288 14.61 -22.95 8.65
C GLY A 288 15.28 -21.97 7.68
N PHE A 289 14.52 -21.12 7.01
CA PHE A 289 15.10 -20.11 6.11
C PHE A 289 15.78 -19.00 6.91
N THR A 290 16.97 -18.63 6.47
CA THR A 290 17.71 -17.48 7.01
C THR A 290 17.02 -16.18 6.65
N ASP A 291 17.26 -15.12 7.43
CA ASP A 291 16.71 -13.79 7.15
C ASP A 291 17.01 -13.32 5.72
N GLY A 292 18.21 -13.60 5.21
CA GLY A 292 18.62 -13.25 3.84
C GLY A 292 17.73 -13.92 2.78
N VAL A 293 17.38 -15.20 2.99
CA VAL A 293 16.46 -15.91 2.09
C VAL A 293 15.05 -15.33 2.21
N VAL A 294 14.59 -15.02 3.41
CA VAL A 294 13.27 -14.41 3.62
C VAL A 294 13.20 -13.05 2.93
N PHE A 295 14.20 -12.17 3.11
CA PHE A 295 14.27 -10.90 2.40
C PHE A 295 14.29 -11.07 0.87
N LEU A 296 15.06 -12.04 0.37
CA LEU A 296 15.13 -12.34 -1.07
C LEU A 296 13.78 -12.80 -1.62
N LEU A 297 13.04 -13.65 -0.90
CA LEU A 297 11.71 -14.11 -1.31
C LEU A 297 10.72 -12.94 -1.43
N PHE A 298 10.70 -12.03 -0.45
CA PHE A 298 9.86 -10.83 -0.53
C PHE A 298 10.29 -9.88 -1.66
N LEU A 299 11.59 -9.76 -1.90
CA LEU A 299 12.15 -8.96 -2.99
C LEU A 299 11.71 -9.52 -4.34
N VAL A 300 11.90 -10.82 -4.61
CA VAL A 300 11.54 -11.41 -5.91
C VAL A 300 10.03 -11.38 -6.15
N GLY A 301 9.21 -11.56 -5.13
CA GLY A 301 7.76 -11.38 -5.20
C GLY A 301 7.36 -9.95 -5.58
N THR A 302 8.04 -8.95 -5.02
CA THR A 302 7.80 -7.54 -5.32
C THR A 302 8.26 -7.19 -6.75
N VAL A 303 9.42 -7.67 -7.17
CA VAL A 303 9.92 -7.53 -8.55
C VAL A 303 8.97 -8.19 -9.53
N GLY A 304 8.52 -9.43 -9.25
CA GLY A 304 7.57 -10.17 -10.07
C GLY A 304 6.28 -9.37 -10.34
N SER A 305 5.75 -8.70 -9.32
CA SER A 305 4.58 -7.83 -9.51
C SER A 305 4.89 -6.59 -10.36
N THR A 306 6.04 -5.96 -10.13
CA THR A 306 6.41 -4.69 -10.76
C THR A 306 6.64 -4.86 -12.27
N VAL A 307 7.36 -5.90 -12.66
CA VAL A 307 7.68 -6.19 -14.07
C VAL A 307 6.43 -6.56 -14.86
N CYS A 308 5.45 -7.22 -14.23
CA CYS A 308 4.27 -7.72 -14.91
C CYS A 308 3.13 -6.70 -15.09
N TYR A 309 3.22 -5.48 -14.55
CA TYR A 309 2.13 -4.50 -14.70
C TYR A 309 1.84 -4.15 -16.16
N GLU A 310 2.87 -3.91 -16.98
CA GLU A 310 2.69 -3.54 -18.40
C GLU A 310 2.12 -4.68 -19.25
N PRO A 311 2.69 -5.92 -19.23
CA PRO A 311 2.11 -7.06 -19.92
C PRO A 311 0.66 -7.35 -19.52
N VAL A 312 0.36 -7.27 -18.22
CA VAL A 312 -0.99 -7.48 -17.70
C VAL A 312 -1.96 -6.41 -18.19
N ALA A 313 -1.54 -5.14 -18.27
CA ALA A 313 -2.37 -4.07 -18.82
C ALA A 313 -2.77 -4.33 -20.29
N GLN A 314 -1.88 -4.96 -21.07
CA GLN A 314 -2.21 -5.39 -22.44
C GLN A 314 -3.16 -6.59 -22.44
N LEU A 315 -3.00 -7.54 -21.51
CA LEU A 315 -3.85 -8.70 -21.38
C LEU A 315 -5.30 -8.34 -21.05
N THR A 316 -5.53 -7.30 -20.25
CA THR A 316 -6.87 -6.80 -19.91
C THR A 316 -7.62 -6.19 -21.10
N LYS A 317 -6.93 -5.87 -22.20
CA LYS A 317 -7.58 -5.44 -23.46
C LYS A 317 -8.16 -6.61 -24.23
N ARG A 318 -7.61 -7.83 -24.08
CA ARG A 318 -8.02 -9.04 -24.80
C ARG A 318 -9.05 -9.88 -24.04
N PHE A 319 -9.00 -9.88 -22.72
CA PHE A 319 -9.84 -10.72 -21.87
C PHE A 319 -10.75 -9.90 -20.95
N ALA A 320 -11.93 -10.43 -20.65
CA ALA A 320 -12.85 -9.81 -19.71
C ALA A 320 -12.23 -9.71 -18.31
N PRO A 321 -12.14 -8.51 -17.69
CA PRO A 321 -11.44 -8.30 -16.42
C PRO A 321 -11.91 -9.22 -15.29
N ALA A 322 -13.22 -9.50 -15.19
CA ALA A 322 -13.76 -10.37 -14.16
C ALA A 322 -13.30 -11.84 -14.29
N ARG A 323 -13.16 -12.35 -15.54
CA ARG A 323 -12.64 -13.71 -15.77
C ARG A 323 -11.17 -13.79 -15.49
N LEU A 324 -10.40 -12.77 -15.92
CA LEU A 324 -8.97 -12.69 -15.65
C LEU A 324 -8.68 -12.58 -14.15
N GLN A 325 -9.47 -11.79 -13.44
CA GLN A 325 -9.36 -11.67 -11.98
C GLN A 325 -9.65 -13.00 -11.28
N LEU A 326 -10.74 -13.70 -11.67
CA LEU A 326 -11.08 -14.99 -11.08
C LEU A 326 -9.96 -16.02 -11.29
N ALA A 327 -9.40 -16.09 -12.50
CA ALA A 327 -8.27 -16.97 -12.80
C ALA A 327 -7.05 -16.64 -11.91
N ALA A 328 -6.72 -15.36 -11.79
CA ALA A 328 -5.61 -14.92 -10.93
C ALA A 328 -5.85 -15.23 -9.44
N LEU A 329 -7.09 -15.06 -8.96
CA LEU A 329 -7.46 -15.42 -7.57
C LEU A 329 -7.42 -16.94 -7.37
N GLY A 330 -7.82 -17.73 -8.36
CA GLY A 330 -7.72 -19.19 -8.32
C GLY A 330 -6.28 -19.69 -8.26
N VAL A 331 -5.43 -19.16 -9.14
CA VAL A 331 -3.97 -19.46 -9.10
C VAL A 331 -3.37 -19.06 -7.76
N ARG A 332 -3.71 -17.88 -7.26
CA ARG A 332 -3.21 -17.39 -5.96
C ARG A 332 -3.65 -18.27 -4.80
N ALA A 333 -4.91 -18.71 -4.79
CA ALA A 333 -5.43 -19.62 -3.77
C ALA A 333 -4.68 -20.96 -3.77
N ALA A 334 -4.40 -21.51 -4.96
CA ALA A 334 -3.59 -22.72 -5.10
C ALA A 334 -2.17 -22.53 -4.60
N LEU A 335 -1.54 -21.37 -4.92
CA LEU A 335 -0.20 -21.01 -4.45
C LEU A 335 -0.13 -20.85 -2.94
N PHE A 336 -1.19 -20.37 -2.29
CA PHE A 336 -1.25 -20.26 -0.83
C PHE A 336 -1.15 -21.65 -0.17
N VAL A 337 -1.94 -22.61 -0.64
CA VAL A 337 -1.89 -23.99 -0.15
C VAL A 337 -0.55 -24.64 -0.50
N LEU A 338 -0.06 -24.44 -1.72
CA LEU A 338 1.24 -24.97 -2.14
C LEU A 338 2.39 -24.48 -1.23
N THR A 339 2.38 -23.21 -0.85
CA THR A 339 3.42 -22.64 0.02
C THR A 339 3.45 -23.29 1.41
N ALA A 340 2.30 -23.78 1.91
CA ALA A 340 2.24 -24.52 3.17
C ALA A 340 2.83 -25.94 3.06
N LEU A 341 2.87 -26.51 1.87
CA LEU A 341 3.28 -27.91 1.62
C LEU A 341 4.75 -28.03 1.16
N VAL A 342 5.32 -26.95 0.68
CA VAL A 342 6.65 -26.94 0.06
C VAL A 342 7.69 -26.39 1.03
N VAL A 343 8.82 -27.10 1.15
CA VAL A 343 9.94 -26.76 2.05
C VAL A 343 11.18 -26.25 1.33
N GLY A 344 11.25 -26.37 0.00
CA GLY A 344 12.43 -25.96 -0.79
C GLY A 344 12.40 -24.47 -1.16
N ALA A 345 13.50 -23.74 -0.89
CA ALA A 345 13.59 -22.29 -1.14
C ALA A 345 13.33 -21.92 -2.62
N ALA A 346 13.76 -22.72 -3.58
CA ALA A 346 13.54 -22.48 -5.00
C ALA A 346 12.05 -22.56 -5.38
N LEU A 347 11.34 -23.56 -4.86
CA LEU A 347 9.90 -23.73 -5.12
C LEU A 347 9.07 -22.65 -4.42
N VAL A 348 9.42 -22.31 -3.18
CA VAL A 348 8.81 -21.17 -2.48
C VAL A 348 9.09 -19.86 -3.22
N GLY A 349 10.31 -19.67 -3.73
CA GLY A 349 10.69 -18.52 -4.55
C GLY A 349 9.84 -18.41 -5.82
N GLY A 350 9.67 -19.52 -6.54
CA GLY A 350 8.77 -19.59 -7.70
C GLY A 350 7.31 -19.23 -7.34
N ALA A 351 6.83 -19.72 -6.20
CA ALA A 351 5.50 -19.35 -5.70
C ALA A 351 5.40 -17.85 -5.38
N PHE A 352 6.42 -17.24 -4.77
CA PHE A 352 6.45 -15.80 -4.50
C PHE A 352 6.43 -14.96 -5.77
N VAL A 353 7.21 -15.33 -6.80
CA VAL A 353 7.15 -14.68 -8.11
C VAL A 353 5.74 -14.78 -8.70
N ALA A 354 5.16 -15.98 -8.72
CA ALA A 354 3.82 -16.21 -9.25
C ALA A 354 2.73 -15.44 -8.45
N ILE A 355 2.86 -15.36 -7.12
CA ILE A 355 2.02 -14.53 -6.27
C ILE A 355 2.17 -13.04 -6.64
N GLY A 356 3.40 -12.59 -6.94
CA GLY A 356 3.66 -11.24 -7.43
C GLY A 356 2.95 -10.96 -8.76
N VAL A 357 3.07 -11.87 -9.73
CA VAL A 357 2.39 -11.76 -11.04
C VAL A 357 0.86 -11.68 -10.88
N THR A 358 0.28 -12.59 -10.08
CA THR A 358 -1.18 -12.56 -9.83
C THR A 358 -1.61 -11.26 -9.14
N TRP A 359 -0.74 -10.64 -8.34
CA TRP A 359 -1.03 -9.34 -7.74
C TRP A 359 -1.22 -8.24 -8.79
N ALA A 360 -0.34 -8.17 -9.80
CA ALA A 360 -0.47 -7.20 -10.88
C ALA A 360 -1.81 -7.35 -11.61
N VAL A 361 -2.22 -8.61 -11.87
CA VAL A 361 -3.54 -8.90 -12.48
C VAL A 361 -4.69 -8.40 -11.60
N ILE A 362 -4.68 -8.76 -10.32
CA ILE A 362 -5.76 -8.41 -9.39
C ILE A 362 -5.85 -6.89 -9.20
N ALA A 363 -4.73 -6.20 -9.06
CA ALA A 363 -4.70 -4.75 -8.86
C ALA A 363 -5.29 -3.99 -10.07
N ILE A 364 -4.92 -4.36 -11.29
CA ILE A 364 -5.40 -3.73 -12.52
C ILE A 364 -6.89 -4.05 -12.73
N THR A 365 -7.27 -5.32 -12.58
CA THR A 365 -8.65 -5.74 -12.82
C THR A 365 -9.61 -5.18 -11.77
N THR A 366 -9.22 -5.11 -10.50
CA THR A 366 -10.03 -4.49 -9.44
C THR A 366 -10.40 -3.06 -9.79
N THR A 367 -9.40 -2.25 -10.17
CA THR A 367 -9.64 -0.88 -10.59
C THR A 367 -10.54 -0.81 -11.81
N GLY A 368 -10.28 -1.65 -12.82
CA GLY A 368 -11.08 -1.70 -14.05
C GLY A 368 -12.55 -2.09 -13.79
N ILE A 369 -12.80 -3.04 -12.90
CA ILE A 369 -14.16 -3.48 -12.56
C ILE A 369 -14.89 -2.39 -11.78
N VAL A 370 -14.27 -1.83 -10.74
CA VAL A 370 -14.88 -0.75 -9.96
C VAL A 370 -15.21 0.47 -10.83
N THR A 371 -14.31 0.84 -11.74
CA THR A 371 -14.51 1.96 -12.66
C THR A 371 -15.70 1.73 -13.62
N ARG A 372 -15.98 0.48 -13.98
CA ARG A 372 -17.11 0.11 -14.84
C ARG A 372 -18.44 -0.03 -14.08
N LEU A 373 -18.40 -0.44 -12.81
CA LEU A 373 -19.58 -0.59 -11.96
C LEU A 373 -20.04 0.73 -11.32
N ALA A 374 -19.15 1.69 -11.19
CA ALA A 374 -19.41 2.99 -10.58
C ALA A 374 -19.81 4.03 -11.64
N ASP A 375 -20.88 4.78 -11.38
CA ASP A 375 -21.25 5.94 -12.15
C ASP A 375 -20.11 6.99 -12.16
N GLU A 376 -20.00 7.77 -13.23
CA GLU A 376 -18.90 8.73 -13.38
C GLU A 376 -18.76 9.70 -12.21
N ARG A 377 -19.90 10.13 -11.63
CA ARG A 377 -19.94 11.09 -10.52
C ARG A 377 -19.37 10.54 -9.22
N VAL A 378 -19.47 9.21 -8.98
CA VAL A 378 -19.05 8.54 -7.74
C VAL A 378 -17.84 7.63 -7.92
N ARG A 379 -17.29 7.53 -9.14
CA ARG A 379 -16.17 6.61 -9.49
C ARG A 379 -14.96 6.76 -8.58
N GLY A 380 -14.56 7.99 -8.29
CA GLY A 380 -13.43 8.25 -7.41
C GLY A 380 -13.72 7.90 -5.95
N GLU A 381 -14.97 8.11 -5.50
CA GLU A 381 -15.42 7.72 -4.16
C GLU A 381 -15.40 6.19 -4.03
N ALA A 382 -15.93 5.47 -5.02
CA ALA A 382 -15.95 4.00 -5.05
C ALA A 382 -14.54 3.40 -4.97
N LEU A 383 -13.57 3.94 -5.72
CA LEU A 383 -12.16 3.52 -5.64
C LEU A 383 -11.56 3.77 -4.25
N GLY A 384 -11.91 4.88 -3.62
CA GLY A 384 -11.51 5.18 -2.24
C GLY A 384 -12.10 4.20 -1.23
N VAL A 385 -13.38 3.86 -1.38
CA VAL A 385 -14.09 2.90 -0.50
C VAL A 385 -13.50 1.50 -0.63
N VAL A 386 -13.26 1.02 -1.87
CA VAL A 386 -12.57 -0.26 -2.10
C VAL A 386 -11.25 -0.32 -1.34
N ALA A 387 -10.43 0.73 -1.46
CA ALA A 387 -9.12 0.75 -0.82
C ALA A 387 -9.22 0.74 0.72
N ALA A 388 -10.22 1.45 1.28
CA ALA A 388 -10.44 1.45 2.72
C ALA A 388 -10.93 0.10 3.25
N LEU A 389 -11.92 -0.47 2.59
CA LEU A 389 -12.48 -1.76 2.99
C LEU A 389 -11.45 -2.88 2.83
N ALA A 390 -10.64 -2.85 1.74
CA ALA A 390 -9.52 -3.77 1.57
C ALA A 390 -8.47 -3.64 2.69
N GLY A 391 -8.17 -2.40 3.13
CA GLY A 391 -7.26 -2.16 4.24
C GLY A 391 -7.79 -2.63 5.58
N LEU A 392 -9.09 -2.41 5.87
CA LEU A 392 -9.75 -2.91 7.08
C LEU A 392 -9.82 -4.44 7.07
N GLY A 393 -10.26 -5.03 5.96
CA GLY A 393 -10.25 -6.49 5.77
C GLY A 393 -8.86 -7.07 5.93
N GLY A 394 -7.84 -6.37 5.40
CA GLY A 394 -6.44 -6.73 5.55
C GLY A 394 -5.96 -6.70 7.00
N GLY A 395 -6.31 -5.66 7.77
CA GLY A 395 -5.96 -5.58 9.18
C GLY A 395 -6.56 -6.74 10.00
N VAL A 396 -7.85 -7.03 9.79
CA VAL A 396 -8.52 -8.19 10.42
C VAL A 396 -7.88 -9.50 9.94
N GLY A 397 -7.63 -9.63 8.63
CA GLY A 397 -7.02 -10.83 8.05
C GLY A 397 -5.65 -11.15 8.64
N ASN A 398 -4.80 -10.15 8.85
CA ASN A 398 -3.49 -10.33 9.48
C ASN A 398 -3.61 -10.86 10.92
N ALA A 399 -4.53 -10.30 11.73
CA ALA A 399 -4.77 -10.77 13.09
C ALA A 399 -5.27 -12.22 13.11
N VAL A 400 -6.27 -12.52 12.28
CA VAL A 400 -6.84 -13.88 12.15
C VAL A 400 -5.76 -14.86 11.66
N GLY A 401 -4.99 -14.47 10.64
CA GLY A 401 -3.93 -15.30 10.08
C GLY A 401 -2.85 -15.63 11.11
N GLY A 402 -2.38 -14.62 11.86
CA GLY A 402 -1.39 -14.83 12.93
C GLY A 402 -1.92 -15.73 14.05
N ALA A 403 -3.13 -15.45 14.54
CA ALA A 403 -3.75 -16.25 15.59
C ALA A 403 -4.00 -17.70 15.15
N LEU A 404 -4.52 -17.90 13.94
CA LEU A 404 -4.80 -19.23 13.43
C LEU A 404 -3.50 -20.03 13.19
N ALA A 405 -2.46 -19.36 12.64
CA ALA A 405 -1.18 -20.01 12.38
C ALA A 405 -0.48 -20.47 13.65
N SER A 406 -0.62 -19.74 14.78
CA SER A 406 -0.05 -20.13 16.06
C SER A 406 -0.78 -21.33 16.70
N VAL A 407 -2.09 -21.51 16.46
CA VAL A 407 -2.90 -22.57 17.08
C VAL A 407 -3.06 -23.79 16.16
N ALA A 408 -3.37 -23.59 14.89
CA ALA A 408 -3.73 -24.64 13.93
C ALA A 408 -2.65 -24.88 12.85
N GLY A 409 -1.59 -24.09 12.85
CA GLY A 409 -0.47 -24.21 11.92
C GLY A 409 -0.71 -23.61 10.55
N PRO A 410 0.35 -23.56 9.71
CA PRO A 410 0.33 -22.88 8.41
C PRO A 410 -0.65 -23.47 7.41
N LEU A 411 -0.78 -24.80 7.34
CA LEU A 411 -1.64 -25.46 6.36
C LEU A 411 -3.11 -25.06 6.50
N VAL A 412 -3.65 -25.11 7.73
CA VAL A 412 -5.03 -24.71 8.02
C VAL A 412 -5.22 -23.23 7.72
N THR A 413 -4.27 -22.40 8.12
CA THR A 413 -4.32 -20.94 7.90
C THR A 413 -4.32 -20.59 6.43
N PHE A 414 -3.44 -21.19 5.63
CA PHE A 414 -3.32 -20.90 4.21
C PHE A 414 -4.47 -21.51 3.38
N ALA A 415 -5.03 -22.65 3.85
CA ALA A 415 -6.26 -23.19 3.29
C ALA A 415 -7.47 -22.25 3.54
N LEU A 416 -7.59 -21.71 4.76
CA LEU A 416 -8.60 -20.67 5.04
C LEU A 416 -8.39 -19.43 4.18
N ALA A 417 -7.15 -18.96 4.05
CA ALA A 417 -6.83 -17.83 3.18
C ALA A 417 -7.29 -18.09 1.74
N ALA A 418 -7.00 -19.29 1.21
CA ALA A 418 -7.41 -19.70 -0.12
C ALA A 418 -8.95 -19.75 -0.26
N ALA A 419 -9.66 -20.33 0.71
CA ALA A 419 -11.10 -20.40 0.72
C ALA A 419 -11.77 -19.01 0.71
N VAL A 420 -11.28 -18.09 1.55
CA VAL A 420 -11.78 -16.71 1.62
C VAL A 420 -11.51 -15.96 0.31
N VAL A 421 -10.34 -16.17 -0.30
CA VAL A 421 -10.00 -15.60 -1.62
C VAL A 421 -10.94 -16.10 -2.71
N LEU A 422 -11.21 -17.41 -2.75
CA LEU A 422 -12.11 -17.99 -3.73
C LEU A 422 -13.57 -17.53 -3.53
N ALA A 423 -14.03 -17.46 -2.28
CA ALA A 423 -15.36 -16.92 -1.97
C ALA A 423 -15.50 -15.47 -2.44
N GLY A 424 -14.51 -14.62 -2.15
CA GLY A 424 -14.46 -13.25 -2.66
C GLY A 424 -14.46 -13.19 -4.19
N GLY A 425 -13.68 -14.05 -4.84
CA GLY A 425 -13.64 -14.17 -6.31
C GLY A 425 -14.99 -14.54 -6.91
N ALA A 426 -15.70 -15.53 -6.34
CA ALA A 426 -17.03 -15.96 -6.78
C ALA A 426 -18.06 -14.83 -6.66
N ILE A 427 -18.10 -14.14 -5.52
CA ILE A 427 -18.97 -12.97 -5.30
C ILE A 427 -18.64 -11.85 -6.30
N GLY A 428 -17.35 -11.61 -6.57
CA GLY A 428 -16.92 -10.58 -7.52
C GLY A 428 -17.39 -10.84 -8.94
N VAL A 429 -17.30 -12.10 -9.41
CA VAL A 429 -17.81 -12.50 -10.74
C VAL A 429 -19.33 -12.40 -10.80
N TYR A 430 -20.03 -12.86 -9.77
CA TYR A 430 -21.50 -12.75 -9.70
C TYR A 430 -21.93 -11.28 -9.81
N SER A 431 -21.32 -10.39 -9.02
CA SER A 431 -21.62 -8.95 -9.03
C SER A 431 -21.35 -8.32 -10.40
N ALA A 432 -20.24 -8.67 -11.05
CA ALA A 432 -19.91 -8.17 -12.37
C ALA A 432 -20.85 -8.66 -13.49
N ARG A 433 -21.43 -9.86 -13.34
CA ARG A 433 -22.43 -10.41 -14.27
C ARG A 433 -23.80 -9.75 -14.08
N SER A 434 -24.26 -9.59 -12.84
CA SER A 434 -25.55 -8.95 -12.53
C SER A 434 -25.66 -7.54 -13.11
N ALA A 435 -24.55 -6.78 -13.13
CA ALA A 435 -24.51 -5.46 -13.74
C ALA A 435 -24.80 -5.48 -15.25
N LYS A 436 -24.37 -6.52 -15.98
CA LYS A 436 -24.64 -6.66 -17.42
C LYS A 436 -26.11 -6.94 -17.69
N THR A 437 -26.72 -7.82 -16.91
CA THR A 437 -28.13 -8.19 -17.06
C THR A 437 -29.04 -6.98 -16.81
N THR A 438 -28.74 -6.16 -15.82
CA THR A 438 -29.52 -4.94 -15.52
C THR A 438 -29.38 -3.88 -16.62
N ALA A 439 -28.26 -3.81 -17.30
CA ALA A 439 -28.03 -2.88 -18.42
C ALA A 439 -28.80 -3.30 -19.69
N THR A 440 -28.85 -4.62 -19.97
CA THR A 440 -29.56 -5.17 -21.14
C THR A 440 -31.09 -5.04 -20.98
N GLY A 441 -31.66 -5.34 -19.79
CA GLY A 441 -33.08 -5.20 -19.52
C GLY A 441 -33.59 -3.75 -19.50
N ARG A 442 -32.72 -2.75 -19.24
CA ARG A 442 -33.07 -1.34 -19.39
C ARG A 442 -33.11 -0.91 -20.86
N GLY A 443 -32.25 -1.47 -21.71
CA GLY A 443 -32.22 -1.16 -23.14
C GLY A 443 -33.48 -1.70 -23.87
N GLU A 444 -33.96 -2.89 -23.49
CA GLU A 444 -35.17 -3.47 -24.08
C GLU A 444 -36.45 -2.72 -23.69
N ASN A 445 -36.55 -2.24 -22.44
CA ASN A 445 -37.71 -1.46 -22.01
C ASN A 445 -37.81 -0.04 -22.62
N VAL A 446 -36.74 0.49 -23.17
CA VAL A 446 -36.75 1.78 -23.86
C VAL A 446 -37.17 1.61 -25.30
N GLN A 447 -36.91 0.45 -25.96
CA GLN A 447 -37.34 0.16 -27.32
C GLN A 447 -38.81 -0.26 -27.43
N VAL A 448 -39.44 -0.67 -26.33
CA VAL A 448 -40.86 -1.04 -26.30
C VAL A 448 -41.79 0.14 -25.98
N ALA A 449 -41.19 1.28 -25.58
CA ALA A 449 -41.89 2.52 -25.20
C ALA A 449 -41.85 3.62 -26.31
N GLU A 450 -41.24 3.36 -27.47
CA GLU A 450 -41.31 4.16 -28.69
C GLU A 450 -42.22 3.43 -29.72
#